data_d93e29529243b0dc1ce62398391c8594
#
_entry.id   d93e29529243b0dc1ce62398391c8594
#
_cell.length_a   1.000
_cell.length_b   1.000
_cell.length_c   1.000
_cell.angle_alpha   90.00
_cell.angle_beta   90.00
_cell.angle_gamma   90.00
#
_symmetry.space_group_name_H-M   'P 1'
#
loop_
_entity.id
_entity.type
_entity.pdbx_description
1 polymer ?
#
loop_
_entity_poly.entity_id
_entity_poly.type
_entity_poly.pdbx_seq_one_letter_code
_entity_poly.pdbx_strand_id
1 'polypeptide(L)'
;HLVREFDAWFDSHFPSIGWFPFVLVILILSLIILIKNFKVFLEQINSIKNTLGLGILLIALANLHVFTRFYGKPSIWDAIMGDNYLYQVERISEESVELVAYLMIFIAMMELLIFVKNRTAINEN
;
A
#
# COMPACT_ATOMS: atom_id res chain seq x y z
N HIS A 1 -6.15 2.88 -2.65
CA HIS A 1 -7.06 2.02 -1.86
C HIS A 1 -8.05 2.85 -1.04
N LEU A 2 -7.59 3.74 -0.16
CA LEU A 2 -8.43 4.60 0.70
C LEU A 2 -9.52 5.36 -0.08
N VAL A 3 -9.19 5.90 -1.27
CA VAL A 3 -10.15 6.63 -2.12
C VAL A 3 -11.24 5.69 -2.66
N ARG A 4 -10.93 4.43 -2.90
CA ARG A 4 -11.91 3.42 -3.32
C ARG A 4 -12.91 3.08 -2.19
N GLU A 5 -12.45 3.06 -0.94
CA GLU A 5 -13.32 2.79 0.22
C GLU A 5 -14.35 3.91 0.46
N PHE A 6 -14.05 5.12 -0.05
CA PHE A 6 -15.01 6.23 -0.05
C PHE A 6 -15.92 6.27 -1.27
N ASP A 7 -16.02 5.17 -2.04
CA ASP A 7 -16.78 5.08 -3.29
C ASP A 7 -18.24 5.52 -3.11
N ALA A 8 -18.91 4.98 -2.09
CA ALA A 8 -20.29 5.37 -1.76
C ALA A 8 -20.45 6.86 -1.41
N TRP A 9 -19.43 7.47 -0.81
CA TRP A 9 -19.42 8.90 -0.50
C TRP A 9 -19.22 9.72 -1.79
N PHE A 10 -18.30 9.31 -2.66
CA PHE A 10 -18.06 9.96 -3.96
C PHE A 10 -19.28 9.86 -4.87
N ASP A 11 -19.92 8.70 -4.94
CA ASP A 11 -21.12 8.49 -5.74
C ASP A 11 -22.30 9.36 -5.27
N SER A 12 -22.40 9.62 -3.96
CA SER A 12 -23.43 10.50 -3.40
C SER A 12 -23.20 11.98 -3.70
N HIS A 13 -21.93 12.43 -3.78
CA HIS A 13 -21.57 13.84 -3.95
C HIS A 13 -21.17 14.18 -5.40
N PHE A 14 -20.66 13.21 -6.14
CA PHE A 14 -20.18 13.36 -7.52
C PHE A 14 -20.64 12.20 -8.42
N PRO A 15 -21.96 11.99 -8.59
CA PRO A 15 -22.51 10.80 -9.24
C PRO A 15 -22.07 10.63 -10.70
N SER A 16 -21.64 11.72 -11.35
CA SER A 16 -21.21 11.70 -12.76
C SER A 16 -19.70 11.47 -12.93
N ILE A 17 -18.89 11.59 -11.88
CA ILE A 17 -17.43 11.62 -11.97
C ILE A 17 -16.81 10.43 -11.25
N GLY A 18 -17.40 9.97 -10.13
CA GLY A 18 -16.87 8.90 -9.30
C GLY A 18 -15.51 9.23 -8.64
N TRP A 19 -14.84 8.24 -8.09
CA TRP A 19 -13.55 8.38 -7.41
C TRP A 19 -12.33 8.34 -8.36
N PHE A 20 -12.47 7.71 -9.52
CA PHE A 20 -11.36 7.42 -10.44
C PHE A 20 -10.56 8.66 -10.90
N PRO A 21 -11.18 9.79 -11.31
CA PRO A 21 -10.43 10.97 -11.73
C PRO A 21 -9.58 11.57 -10.61
N PHE A 22 -10.02 11.50 -9.35
CA PHE A 22 -9.25 12.00 -8.20
C PHE A 22 -7.97 11.16 -8.00
N VAL A 23 -8.08 9.83 -8.08
CA VAL A 23 -6.91 8.94 -8.04
C VAL A 23 -5.98 9.21 -9.21
N LEU A 24 -6.52 9.41 -10.40
CA LEU A 24 -5.72 9.71 -11.60
C LEU A 24 -4.93 11.01 -11.44
N VAL A 25 -5.54 12.07 -10.91
CA VAL A 25 -4.86 13.34 -10.64
C VAL A 25 -3.71 13.14 -9.64
N ILE A 26 -3.96 12.44 -8.51
CA ILE A 26 -2.93 12.16 -7.51
C ILE A 26 -1.77 11.36 -8.14
N LEU A 27 -2.08 10.37 -8.96
CA LEU A 27 -1.09 9.54 -9.64
C LEU A 27 -0.24 10.36 -10.62
N ILE A 28 -0.87 11.21 -11.44
CA ILE A 28 -0.17 12.09 -12.38
C ILE A 28 0.75 13.06 -11.63
N LEU A 29 0.25 13.72 -10.58
CA LEU A 29 1.07 14.63 -9.76
C LEU A 29 2.25 13.90 -9.13
N SER A 30 2.03 12.71 -8.60
CA SER A 30 3.10 11.88 -8.01
C SER A 30 4.14 11.50 -9.05
N LEU A 31 3.74 11.13 -10.26
CA LEU A 31 4.65 10.84 -11.37
C LEU A 31 5.46 12.07 -11.80
N ILE A 32 4.82 13.23 -11.90
CA ILE A 32 5.52 14.49 -12.26
C ILE A 32 6.61 14.80 -11.21
N ILE A 33 6.28 14.69 -9.92
CA ILE A 33 7.23 14.94 -8.83
C ILE A 33 8.38 13.92 -8.89
N LEU A 34 8.06 12.65 -9.11
CA LEU A 34 9.07 11.58 -9.23
C LEU A 34 10.01 11.81 -10.40
N ILE A 35 9.48 12.14 -11.58
CA ILE A 35 10.31 12.39 -12.79
C ILE A 35 11.22 13.62 -12.58
N LYS A 36 10.66 14.71 -12.04
CA LYS A 36 11.45 15.94 -11.78
C LYS A 36 12.59 15.71 -10.78
N ASN A 37 12.39 14.83 -9.80
CA ASN A 37 13.36 14.58 -8.73
C ASN A 37 14.01 13.19 -8.82
N PHE A 38 14.03 12.59 -10.01
CA PHE A 38 14.43 11.18 -10.17
C PHE A 38 15.85 10.89 -9.67
N LYS A 39 16.80 11.78 -9.89
CA LYS A 39 18.18 11.64 -9.39
C LYS A 39 18.21 11.62 -7.86
N VAL A 40 17.54 12.59 -7.23
CA VAL A 40 17.45 12.68 -5.76
C VAL A 40 16.75 11.45 -5.19
N PHE A 41 15.71 10.97 -5.85
CA PHE A 41 15.01 9.76 -5.49
C PHE A 41 15.92 8.52 -5.49
N LEU A 42 16.75 8.35 -6.54
CA LEU A 42 17.71 7.23 -6.62
C LEU A 42 18.78 7.32 -5.53
N GLU A 43 19.30 8.51 -5.25
CA GLU A 43 20.27 8.74 -4.18
C GLU A 43 19.67 8.40 -2.81
N GLN A 44 18.44 8.82 -2.56
CA GLN A 44 17.71 8.50 -1.32
C GLN A 44 17.46 7.00 -1.18
N ILE A 45 16.99 6.32 -2.23
CA ILE A 45 16.82 4.86 -2.21
C ILE A 45 18.15 4.17 -1.93
N ASN A 46 19.24 4.59 -2.59
CA ASN A 46 20.55 4.01 -2.34
C ASN A 46 21.02 4.21 -0.87
N SER A 47 20.59 5.29 -0.23
CA SER A 47 20.90 5.55 1.17
C SER A 47 20.14 4.66 2.17
N ILE A 48 18.92 4.23 1.80
CA ILE A 48 18.04 3.42 2.66
C ILE A 48 18.00 1.94 2.28
N LYS A 49 18.67 1.53 1.20
CA LYS A 49 18.60 0.17 0.64
C LYS A 49 18.94 -0.95 1.63
N ASN A 50 19.81 -0.65 2.60
CA ASN A 50 20.25 -1.61 3.62
C ASN A 50 19.53 -1.42 4.96
N THR A 51 18.44 -0.66 5.00
CA THR A 51 17.66 -0.49 6.24
C THR A 51 16.61 -1.58 6.37
N LEU A 52 16.32 -1.93 7.61
CA LEU A 52 15.23 -2.86 7.94
C LEU A 52 13.88 -2.31 7.46
N GLY A 53 13.67 -0.99 7.59
CA GLY A 53 12.44 -0.32 7.16
C GLY A 53 12.13 -0.52 5.68
N LEU A 54 13.13 -0.42 4.78
CA LEU A 54 12.89 -0.71 3.36
C LEU A 54 12.55 -2.18 3.13
N GLY A 55 13.24 -3.10 3.82
CA GLY A 55 12.93 -4.54 3.73
C GLY A 55 11.48 -4.85 4.14
N ILE A 56 11.05 -4.32 5.28
CA ILE A 56 9.66 -4.48 5.76
C ILE A 56 8.67 -3.85 4.76
N LEU A 57 8.98 -2.67 4.22
CA LEU A 57 8.12 -2.00 3.24
C LEU A 57 7.91 -2.84 1.98
N LEU A 58 8.98 -3.43 1.43
CA LEU A 58 8.89 -4.28 0.25
C LEU A 58 8.07 -5.54 0.51
N ILE A 59 8.26 -6.19 1.66
CA ILE A 59 7.45 -7.34 2.06
C ILE A 59 5.98 -6.94 2.25
N ALA A 60 5.71 -5.81 2.87
CA ALA A 60 4.35 -5.30 3.07
C ALA A 60 3.64 -5.00 1.74
N LEU A 61 4.35 -4.39 0.78
CA LEU A 61 3.81 -4.14 -0.56
C LEU A 61 3.56 -5.44 -1.34
N ALA A 62 4.46 -6.41 -1.23
CA ALA A 62 4.26 -7.74 -1.81
C ALA A 62 3.04 -8.42 -1.18
N ASN A 63 2.89 -8.34 0.14
CA ASN A 63 1.73 -8.86 0.85
C ASN A 63 0.44 -8.21 0.35
N LEU A 64 0.40 -6.87 0.27
CA LEU A 64 -0.77 -6.11 -0.16
C LEU A 64 -1.16 -6.36 -1.62
N HIS A 65 -0.20 -6.53 -2.54
CA HIS A 65 -0.49 -6.62 -3.96
C HIS A 65 -0.52 -8.04 -4.52
N VAL A 66 0.13 -8.99 -3.85
CA VAL A 66 0.18 -10.39 -4.29
C VAL A 66 -0.71 -11.26 -3.41
N PHE A 67 -0.46 -11.29 -2.09
CA PHE A 67 -1.16 -12.22 -1.21
C PHE A 67 -2.65 -11.87 -1.04
N THR A 68 -3.02 -10.59 -0.93
CA THR A 68 -4.44 -10.21 -0.87
C THR A 68 -5.20 -10.66 -2.11
N ARG A 69 -4.56 -10.62 -3.31
CA ARG A 69 -5.18 -11.10 -4.55
C ARG A 69 -5.39 -12.61 -4.55
N PHE A 70 -4.52 -13.37 -3.89
CA PHE A 70 -4.73 -14.80 -3.70
C PHE A 70 -5.88 -15.07 -2.73
N TYR A 71 -5.90 -14.38 -1.58
CA TYR A 71 -6.93 -14.57 -0.55
C TYR A 71 -8.32 -14.05 -0.98
N GLY A 72 -8.40 -13.05 -1.85
CA GLY A 72 -9.64 -12.54 -2.43
C GLY A 72 -10.05 -13.27 -3.73
N LYS A 73 -9.57 -14.50 -3.96
CA LYS A 73 -9.90 -15.26 -5.17
C LYS A 73 -10.91 -16.37 -4.87
N PRO A 74 -12.19 -16.24 -5.29
CA PRO A 74 -13.25 -17.22 -4.99
C PRO A 74 -12.85 -18.65 -5.35
N SER A 75 -12.20 -18.85 -6.50
CA SER A 75 -11.82 -20.19 -6.97
C SER A 75 -10.87 -20.96 -6.03
N ILE A 76 -10.11 -20.26 -5.20
CA ILE A 76 -9.22 -20.89 -4.20
C ILE A 76 -10.07 -21.40 -3.04
N TRP A 77 -11.02 -20.58 -2.59
CA TRP A 77 -11.92 -20.92 -1.48
C TRP A 77 -12.91 -22.00 -1.87
N ASP A 78 -13.43 -21.98 -3.09
CA ASP A 78 -14.25 -23.06 -3.64
C ASP A 78 -13.50 -24.40 -3.64
N ALA A 79 -12.21 -24.38 -4.04
CA ALA A 79 -11.38 -25.58 -4.04
C ALA A 79 -11.07 -26.12 -2.63
N ILE A 80 -10.98 -25.23 -1.63
CA ILE A 80 -10.69 -25.61 -0.22
C ILE A 80 -11.96 -26.05 0.52
N MET A 81 -13.07 -25.33 0.34
CA MET A 81 -14.28 -25.47 1.13
C MET A 81 -15.37 -26.32 0.42
N GLY A 82 -15.26 -26.47 -0.91
CA GLY A 82 -16.25 -27.20 -1.72
C GLY A 82 -17.67 -26.66 -1.51
N ASP A 83 -18.62 -27.57 -1.26
CA ASP A 83 -20.02 -27.21 -1.06
C ASP A 83 -20.28 -26.35 0.20
N ASN A 84 -19.28 -26.19 1.07
CA ASN A 84 -19.37 -25.37 2.29
C ASN A 84 -18.76 -23.96 2.10
N TYR A 85 -18.55 -23.52 0.86
CA TYR A 85 -18.01 -22.20 0.59
C TYR A 85 -18.88 -21.09 1.21
N LEU A 86 -18.24 -20.22 1.98
CA LEU A 86 -18.85 -19.05 2.61
C LEU A 86 -18.07 -17.80 2.18
N TYR A 87 -18.69 -16.92 1.43
CA TYR A 87 -18.12 -15.64 0.98
C TYR A 87 -17.57 -14.79 2.13
N GLN A 88 -18.19 -14.85 3.32
CA GLN A 88 -17.70 -14.13 4.50
C GLN A 88 -16.31 -14.59 4.95
N VAL A 89 -15.99 -15.89 4.81
CA VAL A 89 -14.66 -16.42 5.18
C VAL A 89 -13.60 -15.89 4.24
N GLU A 90 -13.85 -15.91 2.94
CA GLU A 90 -12.99 -15.31 1.92
C GLU A 90 -12.71 -13.84 2.24
N ARG A 91 -13.79 -13.05 2.42
CA ARG A 91 -13.69 -11.63 2.65
C ARG A 91 -12.96 -11.28 3.94
N ILE A 92 -13.24 -11.95 5.05
CA ILE A 92 -12.55 -11.75 6.33
C ILE A 92 -11.06 -12.09 6.18
N SER A 93 -10.74 -13.14 5.45
CA SER A 93 -9.35 -13.55 5.22
C SER A 93 -8.60 -12.51 4.38
N GLU A 94 -9.19 -12.01 3.29
CA GLU A 94 -8.62 -10.93 2.47
C GLU A 94 -8.40 -9.67 3.30
N GLU A 95 -9.42 -9.18 4.00
CA GLU A 95 -9.35 -7.97 4.83
C GLU A 95 -8.33 -8.11 5.98
N SER A 96 -8.18 -9.31 6.54
CA SER A 96 -7.16 -9.58 7.58
C SER A 96 -5.74 -9.47 7.03
N VAL A 97 -5.48 -10.01 5.84
CA VAL A 97 -4.18 -9.91 5.16
C VAL A 97 -3.87 -8.46 4.79
N GLU A 98 -4.86 -7.71 4.30
CA GLU A 98 -4.72 -6.27 4.03
C GLU A 98 -4.36 -5.48 5.30
N LEU A 99 -5.07 -5.75 6.41
CA LEU A 99 -4.79 -5.09 7.68
C LEU A 99 -3.35 -5.32 8.15
N VAL A 100 -2.87 -6.57 8.08
CA VAL A 100 -1.47 -6.90 8.42
C VAL A 100 -0.51 -6.13 7.51
N ALA A 101 -0.78 -6.07 6.20
CA ALA A 101 0.06 -5.32 5.26
C ALA A 101 0.10 -3.82 5.60
N TYR A 102 -1.02 -3.19 5.94
CA TYR A 102 -1.06 -1.79 6.36
C TYR A 102 -0.29 -1.54 7.66
N LEU A 103 -0.40 -2.43 8.65
CA LEU A 103 0.39 -2.34 9.87
C LEU A 103 1.89 -2.45 9.58
N MET A 104 2.30 -3.35 8.69
CA MET A 104 3.69 -3.47 8.27
C MET A 104 4.19 -2.21 7.55
N ILE A 105 3.37 -1.61 6.66
CA ILE A 105 3.69 -0.34 6.00
C ILE A 105 3.88 0.76 7.05
N PHE A 106 2.99 0.85 8.03
CA PHE A 106 3.11 1.84 9.11
C PHE A 106 4.41 1.68 9.89
N ILE A 107 4.75 0.45 10.30
CA ILE A 107 6.00 0.15 11.00
C ILE A 107 7.21 0.51 10.15
N ALA A 108 7.22 0.14 8.86
CA ALA A 108 8.28 0.46 7.93
C ALA A 108 8.48 1.97 7.77
N MET A 109 7.41 2.74 7.68
CA MET A 109 7.45 4.19 7.55
C MET A 109 8.00 4.85 8.82
N MET A 110 7.61 4.36 10.00
CA MET A 110 8.13 4.83 11.28
C MET A 110 9.64 4.57 11.42
N GLU A 111 10.07 3.38 11.04
CA GLU A 111 11.49 2.99 11.06
C GLU A 111 12.33 3.85 10.09
N LEU A 112 11.86 4.05 8.87
CA LEU A 112 12.52 4.93 7.90
C LEU A 112 12.58 6.39 8.38
N LEU A 113 11.51 6.89 9.00
CA LEU A 113 11.49 8.24 9.56
C LEU A 113 12.53 8.41 10.68
N ILE A 114 12.63 7.45 11.59
CA ILE A 114 13.63 7.44 12.67
C ILE A 114 15.04 7.40 12.06
N PHE A 115 15.27 6.55 11.07
CA PHE A 115 16.55 6.44 10.38
C PHE A 115 16.98 7.76 9.76
N VAL A 116 16.09 8.42 9.01
CA VAL A 116 16.38 9.73 8.35
C VAL A 116 16.65 10.79 9.41
N LYS A 117 15.83 10.89 10.46
CA LYS A 117 16.03 11.87 11.53
C LYS A 117 17.38 11.72 12.23
N ASN A 118 17.77 10.48 12.56
CA ASN A 118 19.05 10.22 13.22
C ASN A 118 20.23 10.58 12.31
N ARG A 119 20.12 10.32 11.01
CA ARG A 119 21.16 10.67 10.04
C ARG A 119 21.34 12.20 9.88
N THR A 120 20.26 12.95 9.87
CA THR A 120 20.29 14.41 9.80
C THR A 120 20.99 14.99 11.04
N ALA A 121 20.65 14.50 12.23
CA ALA A 121 21.25 14.94 13.49
C ALA A 121 22.77 14.66 13.57
N ILE A 122 23.26 13.60 12.93
CA ILE A 122 24.71 13.29 12.88
C ILE A 122 25.44 14.24 11.93
N ASN A 123 24.81 14.71 10.86
CA ASN A 123 25.44 15.59 9.88
C ASN A 123 25.46 17.07 10.32
N GLU A 124 24.71 17.45 11.34
CA GLU A 124 24.65 18.81 11.89
C GLU A 124 25.63 19.04 13.07
N ASN A 125 26.28 17.98 13.58
CA ASN A 125 27.31 18.01 14.61
C ASN A 125 28.71 17.83 14.01
#